data_bdc0f1296fe343a0c46993cc7f01c912
#
_entry.id   bdc0f1296fe343a0c46993cc7f01c912
#
_cell.length_a   1.000
_cell.length_b   1.000
_cell.length_c   1.000
_cell.angle_alpha   90.00
_cell.angle_beta   90.00
_cell.angle_gamma   90.00
#
_symmetry.space_group_name_H-M   'P 1'
#
loop_
_entity.id
_entity.type
_entity.pdbx_description
1 polymer ?
#
loop_
_entity_poly.entity_id
_entity_poly.type
_entity_poly.pdbx_seq_one_letter_code
_entity_poly.pdbx_strand_id
1 'polypeptide(L)'
;SVSCICIRNKERAKEISKKFNVTVVNSIDEFKEIPADFIVNCINKDDISELTLSLAAEGYAVLSETPACTSSEQAKGLLKAFNPKYKIQIAEQFHLKPMHQAIKRIIENGIIGNTNYINISVAHEYHAMSLIQFFLNSDKGKLICQTEFNSPILHTNFRYGEIDNKTYRDSRHTVKIFNFEGKTAVYDFDAEQYFSPIRTDHLLIRGDRGEIENDTVRYFNHDNRFVESRIVQHKSGNLDGLYNGNITFENQVLYTSPFSVARFTDEETAIADVLIKMDEYLKTGKEFYGFKKALRDVFLYC
;
A
#
# COMPACT_ATOMS: atom_id res chain seq x y z
N SER A 1 6.03 16.25 14.03
CA SER A 1 5.93 17.58 13.34
C SER A 1 6.80 17.58 12.10
N VAL A 2 6.49 18.43 11.12
CA VAL A 2 7.33 18.67 9.93
C VAL A 2 8.31 19.78 10.28
N SER A 3 9.62 19.49 10.24
CA SER A 3 10.68 20.46 10.53
C SER A 3 10.88 21.41 9.34
N CYS A 4 10.97 20.86 8.13
CA CYS A 4 11.00 21.65 6.90
C CYS A 4 10.56 20.83 5.68
N ILE A 5 10.35 21.53 4.56
CA ILE A 5 10.07 20.93 3.26
C ILE A 5 11.08 21.47 2.25
N CYS A 6 11.66 20.59 1.42
CA CYS A 6 12.53 21.00 0.33
C CYS A 6 11.75 21.07 -0.99
N ILE A 7 11.68 22.25 -1.60
CA ILE A 7 10.95 22.50 -2.86
C ILE A 7 11.82 23.34 -3.79
N ARG A 8 12.24 22.77 -4.92
CA ARG A 8 13.08 23.46 -5.92
C ARG A 8 12.38 24.66 -6.59
N ASN A 9 11.07 24.57 -6.80
CA ASN A 9 10.29 25.66 -7.40
C ASN A 9 10.01 26.76 -6.36
N LYS A 10 10.63 27.93 -6.53
CA LYS A 10 10.57 29.04 -5.58
C LYS A 10 9.16 29.64 -5.37
N GLU A 11 8.33 29.69 -6.42
CA GLU A 11 6.96 30.21 -6.29
C GLU A 11 6.09 29.26 -5.48
N ARG A 12 6.18 27.95 -5.79
CA ARG A 12 5.49 26.92 -5.01
C ARG A 12 6.00 26.83 -3.57
N ALA A 13 7.28 27.06 -3.35
CA ALA A 13 7.88 27.12 -2.01
C ALA A 13 7.23 28.20 -1.15
N LYS A 14 7.06 29.43 -1.69
CA LYS A 14 6.38 30.53 -1.00
C LYS A 14 4.91 30.22 -0.68
N GLU A 15 4.20 29.64 -1.64
CA GLU A 15 2.81 29.22 -1.46
C GLU A 15 2.66 28.20 -0.32
N ILE A 16 3.46 27.13 -0.35
CA ILE A 16 3.44 26.07 0.65
C ILE A 16 3.83 26.57 2.03
N SER A 17 4.91 27.37 2.11
CA SER A 17 5.33 27.97 3.39
C SER A 17 4.22 28.82 4.01
N LYS A 18 3.55 29.64 3.21
CA LYS A 18 2.43 30.46 3.68
C LYS A 18 1.21 29.64 4.08
N LYS A 19 0.86 28.63 3.27
CA LYS A 19 -0.35 27.80 3.49
C LYS A 19 -0.25 26.95 4.74
N PHE A 20 0.91 26.38 5.00
CA PHE A 20 1.10 25.39 6.07
C PHE A 20 1.92 25.92 7.25
N ASN A 21 2.40 27.18 7.18
CA ASN A 21 3.26 27.78 8.20
C ASN A 21 4.46 26.89 8.54
N VAL A 22 5.15 26.37 7.51
CA VAL A 22 6.30 25.46 7.62
C VAL A 22 7.52 26.10 6.97
N THR A 23 8.71 25.79 7.50
CA THR A 23 9.98 26.17 6.87
C THR A 23 10.11 25.48 5.53
N VAL A 24 10.41 26.25 4.48
CA VAL A 24 10.67 25.71 3.15
C VAL A 24 12.05 26.16 2.69
N VAL A 25 12.85 25.19 2.24
CA VAL A 25 14.17 25.39 1.64
C VAL A 25 14.15 25.01 0.16
N ASN A 26 15.13 25.50 -0.61
CA ASN A 26 15.11 25.31 -2.06
C ASN A 26 16.18 24.34 -2.59
N SER A 27 17.09 23.87 -1.71
CA SER A 27 18.13 22.90 -2.04
C SER A 27 18.24 21.79 -1.00
N ILE A 28 18.84 20.67 -1.40
CA ILE A 28 19.13 19.56 -0.50
C ILE A 28 20.22 19.95 0.51
N ASP A 29 21.16 20.79 0.14
CA ASP A 29 22.22 21.22 1.06
C ASP A 29 21.63 22.04 2.21
N GLU A 30 20.76 23.02 1.91
CA GLU A 30 20.03 23.76 2.96
C GLU A 30 19.14 22.84 3.82
N PHE A 31 18.53 21.81 3.19
CA PHE A 31 17.69 20.83 3.87
C PHE A 31 18.48 20.02 4.91
N LYS A 32 19.70 19.63 4.58
CA LYS A 32 20.56 18.83 5.46
C LYS A 32 21.02 19.57 6.72
N GLU A 33 21.01 20.90 6.71
CA GLU A 33 21.33 21.71 7.88
C GLU A 33 20.24 21.73 8.95
N ILE A 34 19.03 21.23 8.62
CA ILE A 34 17.87 21.25 9.52
C ILE A 34 17.73 19.91 10.23
N PRO A 35 17.81 19.86 11.57
CA PRO A 35 17.68 18.61 12.32
C PRO A 35 16.31 17.96 12.11
N ALA A 36 16.31 16.66 11.85
CA ALA A 36 15.11 15.84 11.74
C ALA A 36 15.42 14.38 12.15
N ASP A 37 14.40 13.67 12.64
CA ASP A 37 14.54 12.27 13.01
C ASP A 37 14.68 11.37 11.78
N PHE A 38 13.98 11.72 10.70
CA PHE A 38 14.06 11.06 9.40
C PHE A 38 13.63 11.97 8.27
N ILE A 39 13.96 11.58 7.05
CA ILE A 39 13.60 12.28 5.81
C ILE A 39 12.50 11.49 5.10
N VAL A 40 11.43 12.18 4.68
CA VAL A 40 10.43 11.62 3.77
C VAL A 40 10.82 12.00 2.35
N ASN A 41 11.19 11.01 1.53
CA ASN A 41 11.51 11.22 0.12
C ASN A 41 10.28 10.91 -0.75
N CYS A 42 9.66 11.95 -1.31
CA CYS A 42 8.48 11.86 -2.16
C CYS A 42 8.68 12.59 -3.52
N ILE A 43 9.87 12.50 -4.06
CA ILE A 43 10.20 13.07 -5.38
C ILE A 43 9.66 12.17 -6.53
N ASN A 44 9.94 12.56 -7.77
CA ASN A 44 9.56 11.76 -8.94
C ASN A 44 10.15 10.33 -8.84
N LYS A 45 9.34 9.35 -9.24
CA LYS A 45 9.69 7.91 -9.21
C LYS A 45 10.97 7.54 -9.97
N ASP A 46 11.34 8.32 -11.00
CA ASP A 46 12.53 8.05 -11.81
C ASP A 46 13.84 8.34 -11.05
N ASP A 47 13.81 9.30 -10.12
CA ASP A 47 14.97 9.74 -9.33
C ASP A 47 14.94 9.23 -7.88
N ILE A 48 13.82 8.63 -7.45
CA ILE A 48 13.54 8.36 -6.03
C ILE A 48 14.54 7.40 -5.40
N SER A 49 14.93 6.35 -6.13
CA SER A 49 15.86 5.35 -5.62
C SER A 49 17.28 5.90 -5.43
N GLU A 50 17.75 6.72 -6.35
CA GLU A 50 19.07 7.33 -6.29
C GLU A 50 19.16 8.28 -5.10
N LEU A 51 18.21 9.19 -4.94
CA LEU A 51 18.18 10.12 -3.80
C LEU A 51 18.04 9.37 -2.47
N THR A 52 17.19 8.34 -2.39
CA THR A 52 17.01 7.53 -1.19
C THR A 52 18.34 6.90 -0.74
N LEU A 53 19.07 6.31 -1.68
CA LEU A 53 20.35 5.67 -1.38
C LEU A 53 21.45 6.68 -1.04
N SER A 54 21.50 7.83 -1.72
CA SER A 54 22.45 8.91 -1.42
C SER A 54 22.26 9.41 0.00
N LEU A 55 21.05 9.75 0.40
CA LEU A 55 20.73 10.21 1.75
C LEU A 55 21.06 9.14 2.82
N ALA A 56 20.74 7.88 2.54
CA ALA A 56 21.03 6.78 3.46
C ALA A 56 22.55 6.52 3.59
N ALA A 57 23.32 6.70 2.52
CA ALA A 57 24.78 6.58 2.53
C ALA A 57 25.45 7.69 3.37
N GLU A 58 24.82 8.86 3.45
CA GLU A 58 25.23 9.96 4.31
C GLU A 58 24.80 9.79 5.78
N GLY A 59 24.06 8.71 6.09
CA GLY A 59 23.66 8.34 7.45
C GLY A 59 22.24 8.76 7.86
N TYR A 60 21.49 9.38 6.96
CA TYR A 60 20.11 9.74 7.25
C TYR A 60 19.20 8.50 7.27
N ALA A 61 18.21 8.52 8.13
CA ALA A 61 17.10 7.60 8.05
C ALA A 61 16.07 8.10 7.03
N VAL A 62 15.67 7.25 6.10
CA VAL A 62 14.82 7.64 4.97
C VAL A 62 13.55 6.80 4.92
N LEU A 63 12.40 7.47 4.90
CA LEU A 63 11.13 6.92 4.49
C LEU A 63 10.88 7.34 3.04
N SER A 64 10.97 6.41 2.11
CA SER A 64 10.79 6.71 0.68
C SER A 64 9.40 6.34 0.22
N GLU A 65 8.79 7.20 -0.60
CA GLU A 65 7.58 6.87 -1.33
C GLU A 65 7.78 5.69 -2.30
N THR A 66 6.68 5.09 -2.66
CA THR A 66 6.60 4.03 -3.66
C THR A 66 6.58 4.60 -5.09
N PRO A 67 7.11 3.84 -6.07
CA PRO A 67 7.84 2.56 -5.98
C PRO A 67 9.29 2.75 -5.52
N ALA A 68 9.88 1.69 -4.94
CA ALA A 68 11.30 1.72 -4.58
C ALA A 68 12.23 1.83 -5.81
N CYS A 69 11.76 1.44 -6.99
CA CYS A 69 12.41 1.60 -8.31
C CYS A 69 11.38 1.33 -9.41
N THR A 70 11.75 1.53 -10.67
CA THR A 70 10.82 1.51 -11.81
C THR A 70 10.98 0.31 -12.77
N SER A 71 11.99 -0.55 -12.56
CA SER A 71 12.21 -1.73 -13.42
C SER A 71 12.84 -2.90 -12.67
N SER A 72 12.69 -4.12 -13.22
CA SER A 72 13.29 -5.32 -12.65
C SER A 72 14.82 -5.31 -12.74
N GLU A 73 15.41 -4.70 -13.76
CA GLU A 73 16.85 -4.53 -13.91
C GLU A 73 17.40 -3.63 -12.82
N GLN A 74 16.73 -2.49 -12.59
CA GLN A 74 17.09 -1.57 -11.51
C GLN A 74 16.97 -2.26 -10.15
N ALA A 75 15.87 -2.98 -9.90
CA ALA A 75 15.67 -3.75 -8.67
C ALA A 75 16.81 -4.75 -8.40
N LYS A 76 17.23 -5.51 -9.43
CA LYS A 76 18.37 -6.45 -9.33
C LYS A 76 19.69 -5.75 -8.99
N GLY A 77 19.94 -4.61 -9.62
CA GLY A 77 21.13 -3.80 -9.37
C GLY A 77 21.15 -3.30 -7.93
N LEU A 78 20.05 -2.72 -7.48
CA LEU A 78 19.88 -2.18 -6.13
C LEU A 78 19.97 -3.25 -5.05
N LEU A 79 19.38 -4.45 -5.27
CA LEU A 79 19.49 -5.58 -4.35
C LEU A 79 20.93 -6.02 -4.13
N LYS A 80 21.79 -5.97 -5.17
CA LYS A 80 23.21 -6.31 -5.07
C LYS A 80 24.03 -5.23 -4.36
N ALA A 81 23.69 -3.96 -4.59
CA ALA A 81 24.40 -2.81 -4.05
C ALA A 81 23.92 -2.37 -2.66
N PHE A 82 22.81 -2.91 -2.17
CA PHE A 82 22.21 -2.48 -0.91
C PHE A 82 23.08 -2.79 0.30
N ASN A 83 23.37 -1.75 1.08
CA ASN A 83 24.06 -1.89 2.36
C ASN A 83 23.04 -2.12 3.50
N PRO A 84 23.10 -3.26 4.23
CA PRO A 84 22.18 -3.55 5.33
C PRO A 84 22.20 -2.55 6.50
N LYS A 85 23.22 -1.68 6.58
CA LYS A 85 23.29 -0.64 7.60
C LYS A 85 22.45 0.59 7.28
N TYR A 86 21.94 0.72 6.06
CA TYR A 86 21.10 1.83 5.67
C TYR A 86 19.72 1.74 6.33
N LYS A 87 19.30 2.84 6.92
CA LYS A 87 18.00 2.96 7.59
C LYS A 87 16.95 3.43 6.57
N ILE A 88 16.48 2.52 5.74
CA ILE A 88 15.48 2.81 4.70
C ILE A 88 14.23 1.99 4.94
N GLN A 89 13.08 2.66 4.99
CA GLN A 89 11.77 2.05 4.91
C GLN A 89 11.00 2.63 3.72
N ILE A 90 10.09 1.87 3.17
CA ILE A 90 9.24 2.30 2.05
C ILE A 90 7.81 2.54 2.54
N ALA A 91 7.21 3.62 2.06
CA ALA A 91 5.86 4.03 2.45
C ALA A 91 4.77 3.19 1.75
N GLU A 92 4.91 1.87 1.79
CA GLU A 92 3.89 0.96 1.28
C GLU A 92 2.74 0.86 2.30
N GLN A 93 1.64 1.54 2.02
CA GLN A 93 0.52 1.69 2.96
C GLN A 93 -0.59 0.64 2.78
N PHE A 94 -0.68 -0.05 1.64
CA PHE A 94 -1.84 -0.91 1.35
C PHE A 94 -2.05 -2.00 2.39
N HIS A 95 -0.99 -2.63 2.87
CA HIS A 95 -1.09 -3.65 3.92
C HIS A 95 -1.52 -3.08 5.29
N LEU A 96 -1.39 -1.76 5.51
CA LEU A 96 -1.81 -1.08 6.73
C LEU A 96 -3.26 -0.58 6.68
N LYS A 97 -3.94 -0.67 5.54
CA LYS A 97 -5.36 -0.30 5.46
C LYS A 97 -6.18 -1.11 6.47
N PRO A 98 -7.09 -0.48 7.22
CA PRO A 98 -7.87 -1.13 8.28
C PRO A 98 -8.52 -2.44 7.88
N MET A 99 -9.20 -2.49 6.72
CA MET A 99 -9.83 -3.71 6.21
C MET A 99 -8.81 -4.81 5.90
N HIS A 100 -7.65 -4.46 5.31
CA HIS A 100 -6.61 -5.45 5.01
C HIS A 100 -5.99 -6.03 6.29
N GLN A 101 -5.84 -5.22 7.34
CA GLN A 101 -5.41 -5.69 8.66
C GLN A 101 -6.45 -6.63 9.29
N ALA A 102 -7.74 -6.31 9.20
CA ALA A 102 -8.81 -7.16 9.68
C ALA A 102 -8.86 -8.51 8.95
N ILE A 103 -8.78 -8.51 7.61
CA ILE A 103 -8.69 -9.72 6.79
C ILE A 103 -7.46 -10.57 7.20
N LYS A 104 -6.31 -9.93 7.39
CA LYS A 104 -5.10 -10.63 7.84
C LYS A 104 -5.30 -11.33 9.18
N ARG A 105 -6.02 -10.70 10.13
CA ARG A 105 -6.36 -11.32 11.42
C ARG A 105 -7.26 -12.55 11.27
N ILE A 106 -8.23 -12.53 10.35
CA ILE A 106 -9.07 -13.70 10.04
C ILE A 106 -8.21 -14.87 9.54
N ILE A 107 -7.26 -14.58 8.65
CA ILE A 107 -6.30 -15.59 8.13
C ILE A 107 -5.42 -16.13 9.26
N GLU A 108 -4.83 -15.26 10.07
CA GLU A 108 -3.94 -15.62 11.19
C GLU A 108 -4.67 -16.42 12.28
N ASN A 109 -5.94 -16.13 12.52
CA ASN A 109 -6.80 -16.89 13.43
C ASN A 109 -7.22 -18.25 12.86
N GLY A 110 -6.86 -18.58 11.63
CA GLY A 110 -7.14 -19.88 11.00
C GLY A 110 -8.60 -20.10 10.61
N ILE A 111 -9.42 -19.05 10.56
CA ILE A 111 -10.87 -19.14 10.28
C ILE A 111 -11.13 -19.85 8.94
N ILE A 112 -10.38 -19.50 7.91
CA ILE A 112 -10.50 -20.12 6.58
C ILE A 112 -9.51 -21.27 6.37
N GLY A 113 -8.79 -21.70 7.40
CA GLY A 113 -7.75 -22.73 7.31
C GLY A 113 -6.47 -22.24 6.63
N ASN A 114 -5.75 -23.14 5.97
CA ASN A 114 -4.50 -22.82 5.28
C ASN A 114 -4.78 -22.10 3.95
N THR A 115 -4.39 -20.84 3.84
CA THR A 115 -4.56 -20.06 2.62
C THR A 115 -3.75 -20.65 1.48
N ASN A 116 -4.38 -20.88 0.33
CA ASN A 116 -3.77 -21.52 -0.84
C ASN A 116 -4.03 -20.76 -2.16
N TYR A 117 -4.95 -19.78 -2.17
CA TYR A 117 -5.33 -19.03 -3.35
C TYR A 117 -5.67 -17.59 -3.01
N ILE A 118 -5.28 -16.66 -3.88
CA ILE A 118 -5.73 -15.27 -3.86
C ILE A 118 -6.00 -14.78 -5.29
N ASN A 119 -7.12 -14.06 -5.47
CA ASN A 119 -7.36 -13.22 -6.63
C ASN A 119 -7.51 -11.78 -6.16
N ILE A 120 -6.66 -10.89 -6.70
CA ILE A 120 -6.57 -9.51 -6.24
C ILE A 120 -6.76 -8.51 -7.38
N SER A 121 -7.71 -7.62 -7.20
CA SER A 121 -8.07 -6.51 -8.09
C SER A 121 -8.38 -5.26 -7.26
N VAL A 122 -7.54 -4.94 -6.26
CA VAL A 122 -7.74 -3.79 -5.33
C VAL A 122 -6.58 -2.80 -5.37
N ALA A 123 -5.48 -3.17 -6.02
CA ALA A 123 -4.27 -2.36 -6.07
C ALA A 123 -3.49 -2.64 -7.35
N HIS A 124 -2.83 -1.62 -7.91
CA HIS A 124 -2.02 -1.79 -9.10
C HIS A 124 -0.60 -2.27 -8.77
N GLU A 125 -0.01 -2.97 -9.73
CA GLU A 125 1.44 -3.28 -9.83
C GLU A 125 2.06 -3.79 -8.51
N TYR A 126 3.13 -3.16 -8.05
CA TYR A 126 3.88 -3.54 -6.86
C TYR A 126 3.04 -3.49 -5.57
N HIS A 127 2.02 -2.65 -5.47
CA HIS A 127 1.08 -2.65 -4.35
C HIS A 127 0.28 -3.96 -4.27
N ALA A 128 -0.13 -4.51 -5.41
CA ALA A 128 -0.79 -5.80 -5.44
C ALA A 128 0.18 -6.92 -5.03
N MET A 129 1.45 -6.86 -5.47
CA MET A 129 2.48 -7.83 -5.07
C MET A 129 2.72 -7.80 -3.56
N SER A 130 2.75 -6.60 -2.97
CA SER A 130 2.89 -6.43 -1.52
C SER A 130 1.73 -7.10 -0.76
N LEU A 131 0.49 -6.89 -1.21
CA LEU A 131 -0.70 -7.48 -0.61
C LEU A 131 -0.78 -9.01 -0.79
N ILE A 132 -0.42 -9.53 -1.97
CA ILE A 132 -0.36 -10.97 -2.21
C ILE A 132 0.59 -11.62 -1.22
N GLN A 133 1.80 -11.10 -1.09
CA GLN A 133 2.80 -11.61 -0.13
C GLN A 133 2.31 -11.50 1.31
N PHE A 134 1.64 -10.40 1.65
CA PHE A 134 1.06 -10.16 2.97
C PHE A 134 -0.01 -11.21 3.33
N PHE A 135 -0.97 -11.46 2.44
CA PHE A 135 -2.06 -12.41 2.72
C PHE A 135 -1.62 -13.87 2.61
N LEU A 136 -0.76 -14.20 1.65
CA LEU A 136 -0.25 -15.57 1.50
C LEU A 136 0.86 -15.93 2.50
N ASN A 137 1.41 -14.94 3.21
CA ASN A 137 2.55 -15.11 4.11
C ASN A 137 3.73 -15.81 3.41
N SER A 138 4.06 -15.37 2.19
CA SER A 138 5.18 -15.88 1.39
C SER A 138 5.73 -14.78 0.50
N ASP A 139 7.06 -14.65 0.44
CA ASP A 139 7.80 -13.70 -0.40
C ASP A 139 8.48 -14.36 -1.61
N LYS A 140 8.21 -15.67 -1.84
CA LYS A 140 8.84 -16.47 -2.89
C LYS A 140 7.92 -16.69 -4.07
N GLY A 141 7.40 -15.61 -4.63
CA GLY A 141 6.56 -15.64 -5.81
C GLY A 141 7.35 -15.88 -7.10
N LYS A 142 6.74 -16.61 -8.04
CA LYS A 142 7.23 -16.81 -9.40
C LYS A 142 6.08 -16.57 -10.38
N LEU A 143 6.29 -15.68 -11.35
CA LEU A 143 5.36 -15.47 -12.45
C LEU A 143 5.25 -16.75 -13.30
N ILE A 144 4.03 -17.20 -13.56
CA ILE A 144 3.71 -18.36 -14.39
C ILE A 144 3.29 -17.93 -15.79
N CYS A 145 2.34 -17.00 -15.87
CA CYS A 145 1.90 -16.42 -17.13
C CYS A 145 1.32 -15.03 -16.91
N GLN A 146 1.29 -14.26 -18.00
CA GLN A 146 0.66 -12.94 -18.03
C GLN A 146 0.00 -12.69 -19.37
N THR A 147 -1.02 -11.86 -19.37
CA THR A 147 -1.64 -11.31 -20.57
C THR A 147 -2.06 -9.87 -20.32
N GLU A 148 -2.05 -9.08 -21.39
CA GLU A 148 -2.55 -7.72 -21.38
C GLU A 148 -3.46 -7.53 -22.59
N PHE A 149 -4.52 -6.78 -22.42
CA PHE A 149 -5.42 -6.38 -23.50
C PHE A 149 -5.96 -4.98 -23.25
N ASN A 150 -6.32 -4.29 -24.30
CA ASN A 150 -6.96 -3.00 -24.25
C ASN A 150 -8.43 -3.17 -24.60
N SER A 151 -9.29 -2.48 -23.86
CA SER A 151 -10.73 -2.42 -24.15
C SER A 151 -11.22 -0.99 -24.03
N PRO A 152 -12.16 -0.56 -24.90
CA PRO A 152 -12.73 0.77 -24.79
C PRO A 152 -13.59 0.86 -23.53
N ILE A 153 -13.38 1.92 -22.75
CA ILE A 153 -14.19 2.29 -21.61
C ILE A 153 -14.66 3.73 -21.75
N LEU A 154 -15.87 4.03 -21.32
CA LEU A 154 -16.35 5.39 -21.23
C LEU A 154 -15.41 6.20 -20.33
N HIS A 155 -14.99 7.39 -20.76
CA HIS A 155 -14.12 8.24 -19.98
C HIS A 155 -14.83 8.76 -18.74
N THR A 156 -14.60 8.11 -17.61
CA THR A 156 -15.18 8.44 -16.30
C THR A 156 -14.14 8.84 -15.27
N ASN A 157 -12.85 8.86 -15.66
CA ASN A 157 -11.75 9.16 -14.79
C ASN A 157 -11.57 10.68 -14.63
N PHE A 158 -12.06 11.23 -13.54
CA PHE A 158 -12.00 12.67 -13.24
C PHE A 158 -10.60 13.17 -12.82
N ARG A 159 -9.63 12.28 -12.63
CA ARG A 159 -8.24 12.66 -12.34
C ARG A 159 -7.59 13.44 -13.49
N TYR A 160 -8.05 13.20 -14.71
CA TYR A 160 -7.52 13.83 -15.92
C TYR A 160 -8.43 14.91 -16.50
N GLY A 161 -9.41 15.41 -15.75
CA GLY A 161 -10.31 16.47 -16.15
C GLY A 161 -11.78 16.16 -15.85
N GLU A 162 -12.68 16.92 -16.45
CA GLU A 162 -14.11 16.68 -16.32
C GLU A 162 -14.52 15.37 -16.97
N ILE A 163 -15.52 14.69 -16.39
CA ILE A 163 -16.09 13.48 -16.94
C ILE A 163 -16.79 13.83 -18.25
N ASP A 164 -16.31 13.27 -19.36
CA ASP A 164 -16.96 13.34 -20.66
C ASP A 164 -17.69 12.01 -20.90
N ASN A 165 -19.02 12.04 -20.77
CA ASN A 165 -19.87 10.88 -20.96
C ASN A 165 -20.08 10.46 -22.43
N LYS A 166 -19.33 11.02 -23.36
CA LYS A 166 -19.40 10.71 -24.80
C LYS A 166 -18.10 10.17 -25.36
N THR A 167 -16.99 10.39 -24.67
CA THR A 167 -15.66 9.99 -25.12
C THR A 167 -15.27 8.64 -24.53
N TYR A 168 -14.79 7.74 -25.39
CA TYR A 168 -14.21 6.47 -24.99
C TYR A 168 -12.69 6.57 -24.99
N ARG A 169 -12.06 5.84 -24.06
CA ARG A 169 -10.61 5.63 -23.99
C ARG A 169 -10.30 4.16 -23.97
N ASP A 170 -9.12 3.80 -24.46
CA ASP A 170 -8.62 2.45 -24.24
C ASP A 170 -8.10 2.32 -22.81
N SER A 171 -8.64 1.37 -22.07
CA SER A 171 -8.13 0.94 -20.78
C SER A 171 -7.30 -0.32 -20.92
N ARG A 172 -6.09 -0.30 -20.38
CA ARG A 172 -5.23 -1.47 -20.31
C ARG A 172 -5.65 -2.36 -19.14
N HIS A 173 -5.96 -3.59 -19.45
CA HIS A 173 -6.25 -4.62 -18.47
C HIS A 173 -5.11 -5.63 -18.41
N THR A 174 -4.56 -5.86 -17.24
CA THR A 174 -3.43 -6.77 -17.02
C THR A 174 -3.85 -7.91 -16.13
N VAL A 175 -3.62 -9.15 -16.57
CA VAL A 175 -3.81 -10.36 -15.77
C VAL A 175 -2.49 -11.10 -15.65
N LYS A 176 -2.09 -11.41 -14.42
CA LYS A 176 -0.87 -12.20 -14.12
C LYS A 176 -1.20 -13.33 -13.16
N ILE A 177 -0.60 -14.48 -13.37
CA ILE A 177 -0.71 -15.65 -12.48
C ILE A 177 0.65 -15.98 -11.92
N PHE A 178 0.70 -16.14 -10.60
CA PHE A 178 1.92 -16.46 -9.86
C PHE A 178 1.76 -17.75 -9.06
N ASN A 179 2.88 -18.42 -8.83
CA ASN A 179 3.03 -19.47 -7.84
C ASN A 179 3.87 -18.96 -6.67
N PHE A 180 3.34 -19.08 -5.45
CA PHE A 180 3.98 -18.77 -4.19
C PHE A 180 4.13 -20.03 -3.35
N GLU A 181 5.19 -20.83 -3.60
CA GLU A 181 5.47 -22.06 -2.85
C GLU A 181 4.28 -23.04 -2.83
N GLY A 182 3.64 -23.24 -3.99
CA GLY A 182 2.46 -24.11 -4.13
C GLY A 182 1.12 -23.40 -3.97
N LYS A 183 1.11 -22.14 -3.53
CA LYS A 183 -0.10 -21.31 -3.49
C LYS A 183 -0.24 -20.55 -4.81
N THR A 184 -1.46 -20.32 -5.25
CA THR A 184 -1.74 -19.58 -6.49
C THR A 184 -2.17 -18.16 -6.19
N ALA A 185 -1.60 -17.19 -6.90
CA ALA A 185 -2.06 -15.81 -6.89
C ALA A 185 -2.44 -15.36 -8.30
N VAL A 186 -3.57 -14.70 -8.42
CA VAL A 186 -4.05 -14.03 -9.64
C VAL A 186 -4.10 -12.54 -9.37
N TYR A 187 -3.38 -11.78 -10.16
CA TYR A 187 -3.49 -10.34 -10.26
C TYR A 187 -4.33 -10.02 -11.48
N ASP A 188 -5.35 -9.19 -11.28
CA ASP A 188 -6.33 -8.82 -12.29
C ASP A 188 -6.68 -7.35 -12.11
N PHE A 189 -6.20 -6.48 -13.00
CA PHE A 189 -6.32 -5.03 -12.79
C PHE A 189 -6.54 -4.25 -14.09
N ASP A 190 -7.60 -3.44 -14.07
CA ASP A 190 -7.92 -2.46 -15.11
C ASP A 190 -7.30 -1.10 -14.74
N ALA A 191 -6.57 -0.47 -15.67
CA ALA A 191 -5.86 0.78 -15.41
C ALA A 191 -6.77 1.96 -15.01
N GLU A 192 -8.05 1.92 -15.37
CA GLU A 192 -9.04 2.93 -14.99
C GLU A 192 -9.75 2.61 -13.65
N GLN A 193 -9.46 1.46 -13.03
CA GLN A 193 -10.22 0.93 -11.89
C GLN A 193 -10.29 1.88 -10.69
N TYR A 194 -9.22 2.57 -10.35
CA TYR A 194 -9.21 3.47 -9.20
C TYR A 194 -10.15 4.68 -9.31
N PHE A 195 -10.49 5.08 -10.53
CA PHE A 195 -11.12 6.37 -10.77
C PHE A 195 -12.41 6.25 -11.56
N SER A 196 -12.80 5.04 -11.93
CA SER A 196 -14.01 4.80 -12.69
C SER A 196 -15.13 4.25 -11.81
N PRO A 197 -16.30 4.89 -11.72
CA PRO A 197 -17.43 4.40 -10.95
C PRO A 197 -18.07 3.13 -11.54
N ILE A 198 -17.65 2.72 -12.74
CA ILE A 198 -18.11 1.49 -13.41
C ILE A 198 -17.06 0.36 -13.34
N ARG A 199 -16.08 0.49 -12.46
CA ARG A 199 -15.13 -0.56 -12.08
C ARG A 199 -15.16 -0.71 -10.56
N THR A 200 -15.04 -1.93 -10.06
CA THR A 200 -15.06 -2.23 -8.63
C THR A 200 -13.81 -2.97 -8.23
N ASP A 201 -13.41 -2.77 -6.98
CA ASP A 201 -12.38 -3.58 -6.36
C ASP A 201 -12.87 -5.01 -6.11
N HIS A 202 -11.97 -5.98 -6.23
CA HIS A 202 -12.25 -7.38 -5.93
C HIS A 202 -11.07 -8.04 -5.21
N LEU A 203 -11.37 -8.69 -4.09
CA LEU A 203 -10.41 -9.47 -3.33
C LEU A 203 -11.06 -10.80 -2.94
N LEU A 204 -10.51 -11.91 -3.45
CA LEU A 204 -10.91 -13.26 -3.09
C LEU A 204 -9.72 -14.02 -2.52
N ILE A 205 -9.83 -14.52 -1.29
CA ILE A 205 -8.81 -15.32 -0.63
C ILE A 205 -9.44 -16.66 -0.25
N ARG A 206 -8.83 -17.77 -0.64
CA ARG A 206 -9.30 -19.12 -0.32
C ARG A 206 -8.31 -19.87 0.53
N GLY A 207 -8.85 -20.58 1.48
CA GLY A 207 -8.15 -21.59 2.27
C GLY A 207 -8.85 -22.94 2.16
N ASP A 208 -8.32 -23.93 2.87
CA ASP A 208 -8.85 -25.31 2.85
C ASP A 208 -10.13 -25.49 3.69
N ARG A 209 -10.54 -24.48 4.48
CA ARG A 209 -11.76 -24.51 5.30
C ARG A 209 -12.74 -23.37 5.00
N GLY A 210 -12.41 -22.47 4.09
CA GLY A 210 -13.28 -21.34 3.76
C GLY A 210 -12.67 -20.36 2.79
N GLU A 211 -13.39 -19.27 2.56
CA GLU A 211 -12.94 -18.16 1.70
C GLU A 211 -13.37 -16.81 2.26
N ILE A 212 -12.66 -15.78 1.85
CA ILE A 212 -13.01 -14.37 2.08
C ILE A 212 -13.20 -13.74 0.70
N GLU A 213 -14.37 -13.18 0.46
CA GLU A 213 -14.69 -12.41 -0.73
C GLU A 213 -15.07 -10.99 -0.31
N ASN A 214 -14.16 -10.03 -0.55
CA ASN A 214 -14.26 -8.65 -0.07
C ASN A 214 -14.50 -8.57 1.45
N ASP A 215 -15.73 -8.34 1.89
CA ASP A 215 -16.14 -8.27 3.30
C ASP A 215 -16.88 -9.52 3.80
N THR A 216 -17.11 -10.50 2.93
CA THR A 216 -17.87 -11.71 3.25
C THR A 216 -16.94 -12.88 3.49
N VAL A 217 -17.15 -13.59 4.59
CA VAL A 217 -16.39 -14.78 4.98
C VAL A 217 -17.33 -16.00 5.00
N ARG A 218 -16.96 -17.03 4.25
CA ARG A 218 -17.67 -18.32 4.19
C ARG A 218 -16.73 -19.40 4.67
N TYR A 219 -17.10 -20.15 5.70
CA TYR A 219 -16.20 -21.15 6.27
C TYR A 219 -16.96 -22.27 6.99
N PHE A 220 -16.25 -23.37 7.25
CA PHE A 220 -16.69 -24.41 8.17
C PHE A 220 -16.06 -24.21 9.53
N ASN A 221 -16.88 -24.02 10.57
CA ASN A 221 -16.40 -23.86 11.95
C ASN A 221 -15.84 -25.19 12.53
N HIS A 222 -15.44 -25.17 13.80
CA HIS A 222 -14.87 -26.35 14.46
C HIS A 222 -15.85 -27.54 14.56
N ASP A 223 -17.15 -27.28 14.57
CA ASP A 223 -18.22 -28.32 14.55
C ASP A 223 -18.54 -28.78 13.14
N ASN A 224 -17.78 -28.39 12.13
CA ASN A 224 -18.04 -28.63 10.70
C ASN A 224 -19.41 -28.10 10.24
N ARG A 225 -19.88 -27.01 10.83
CA ARG A 225 -21.08 -26.31 10.37
C ARG A 225 -20.69 -25.18 9.45
N PHE A 226 -21.40 -25.05 8.35
CA PHE A 226 -21.24 -23.91 7.44
C PHE A 226 -21.67 -22.61 8.11
N VAL A 227 -20.84 -21.58 7.96
CA VAL A 227 -21.08 -20.22 8.44
C VAL A 227 -20.81 -19.25 7.30
N GLU A 228 -21.71 -18.29 7.09
CA GLU A 228 -21.47 -17.10 6.31
C GLU A 228 -21.64 -15.88 7.22
N SER A 229 -20.64 -15.02 7.26
CA SER A 229 -20.64 -13.82 8.09
C SER A 229 -19.91 -12.68 7.41
N ARG A 230 -20.11 -11.45 7.88
CA ARG A 230 -19.48 -10.25 7.31
C ARG A 230 -18.45 -9.63 8.24
N ILE A 231 -17.41 -9.08 7.63
CA ILE A 231 -16.49 -8.16 8.29
C ILE A 231 -17.17 -6.80 8.32
N VAL A 232 -17.38 -6.24 9.50
CA VAL A 232 -18.11 -5.00 9.69
C VAL A 232 -17.19 -3.89 10.13
N GLN A 233 -17.06 -2.87 9.30
CA GLN A 233 -16.36 -1.63 9.66
C GLN A 233 -17.36 -0.67 10.32
N HIS A 234 -17.13 -0.37 11.59
CA HIS A 234 -17.98 0.54 12.35
C HIS A 234 -17.55 1.98 12.07
N LYS A 235 -18.44 2.70 11.40
CA LYS A 235 -18.30 4.14 11.11
C LYS A 235 -19.32 4.87 11.95
N SER A 236 -18.96 5.32 13.13
CA SER A 236 -19.79 6.14 13.99
C SER A 236 -19.21 7.54 14.10
N GLY A 237 -20.05 8.52 14.12
CA GLY A 237 -19.68 9.93 14.29
C GLY A 237 -20.90 10.76 14.56
N ASN A 238 -20.71 11.90 15.18
CA ASN A 238 -21.70 12.97 15.32
C ASN A 238 -21.34 14.13 14.40
N LEU A 239 -22.02 15.26 14.55
CA LEU A 239 -21.71 16.48 13.80
C LEU A 239 -20.28 17.00 14.07
N ASP A 240 -19.70 16.68 15.23
CA ASP A 240 -18.33 17.02 15.59
C ASP A 240 -17.32 16.05 14.96
N GLY A 241 -17.82 14.91 14.41
CA GLY A 241 -17.12 14.02 13.54
C GLY A 241 -16.13 13.08 14.19
N LEU A 242 -16.33 12.75 15.43
CA LEU A 242 -15.65 11.63 16.06
C LEU A 242 -15.97 10.35 15.30
N TYR A 243 -14.94 9.60 15.01
CA TYR A 243 -15.03 8.37 14.27
C TYR A 243 -14.46 7.22 15.10
N ASN A 244 -15.21 6.12 15.16
CA ASN A 244 -14.73 4.88 15.75
C ASN A 244 -14.31 3.93 14.64
N GLY A 245 -13.02 3.77 14.42
CA GLY A 245 -12.44 2.96 13.37
C GLY A 245 -12.31 1.48 13.70
N ASN A 246 -13.19 0.92 14.55
CA ASN A 246 -13.16 -0.51 14.82
C ASN A 246 -13.70 -1.32 13.63
N ILE A 247 -13.05 -2.46 13.37
CA ILE A 247 -13.56 -3.49 12.46
C ILE A 247 -13.77 -4.76 13.25
N THR A 248 -14.95 -5.34 13.10
CA THR A 248 -15.35 -6.58 13.79
C THR A 248 -15.69 -7.68 12.80
N PHE A 249 -15.50 -8.91 13.24
CA PHE A 249 -16.01 -10.11 12.60
C PHE A 249 -16.70 -10.94 13.68
N GLU A 250 -17.98 -11.24 13.48
CA GLU A 250 -18.82 -11.82 14.50
C GLU A 250 -18.77 -10.96 15.80
N ASN A 251 -18.34 -11.52 16.90
CA ASN A 251 -18.25 -10.81 18.19
C ASN A 251 -16.82 -10.38 18.55
N GLN A 252 -15.88 -10.43 17.58
CA GLN A 252 -14.47 -10.13 17.84
C GLN A 252 -14.07 -8.83 17.17
N VAL A 253 -13.33 -7.98 17.88
CA VAL A 253 -12.67 -6.81 17.31
C VAL A 253 -11.37 -7.27 16.65
N LEU A 254 -11.30 -7.12 15.32
CA LEU A 254 -10.13 -7.50 14.54
C LEU A 254 -9.14 -6.34 14.35
N TYR A 255 -9.65 -5.12 14.32
CA TYR A 255 -8.85 -3.92 14.16
C TYR A 255 -9.45 -2.77 14.95
N THR A 256 -8.58 -1.96 15.57
CA THR A 256 -8.92 -0.71 16.22
C THR A 256 -8.03 0.39 15.65
N SER A 257 -8.63 1.46 15.14
CA SER A 257 -7.84 2.58 14.61
C SER A 257 -7.01 3.24 15.72
N PRO A 258 -5.71 3.46 15.51
CA PRO A 258 -4.89 4.24 16.44
C PRO A 258 -5.26 5.74 16.45
N PHE A 259 -6.09 6.17 15.50
CA PHE A 259 -6.52 7.55 15.30
C PHE A 259 -8.02 7.74 15.58
N SER A 260 -8.51 7.21 16.70
CA SER A 260 -9.95 7.16 17.02
C SER A 260 -10.66 8.53 17.05
N VAL A 261 -9.92 9.62 17.19
CA VAL A 261 -10.46 11.00 17.22
C VAL A 261 -10.29 11.75 15.89
N ALA A 262 -9.69 11.11 14.89
CA ALA A 262 -9.46 11.73 13.58
C ALA A 262 -10.49 11.27 12.54
N ARG A 263 -10.83 12.18 11.61
CA ARG A 263 -11.70 11.89 10.46
C ARG A 263 -10.89 11.40 9.26
N PHE A 264 -10.08 10.40 9.45
CA PHE A 264 -9.30 9.85 8.36
C PHE A 264 -10.12 8.84 7.55
N THR A 265 -9.93 8.87 6.24
CA THR A 265 -10.27 7.74 5.37
C THR A 265 -9.36 6.55 5.71
N ASP A 266 -9.68 5.37 5.19
CA ASP A 266 -8.82 4.19 5.37
C ASP A 266 -7.42 4.39 4.76
N GLU A 267 -7.33 5.15 3.67
CA GLU A 267 -6.06 5.53 3.04
C GLU A 267 -5.25 6.47 3.93
N GLU A 268 -5.88 7.54 4.41
CA GLU A 268 -5.21 8.51 5.32
C GLU A 268 -4.79 7.87 6.64
N THR A 269 -5.59 6.92 7.15
CA THR A 269 -5.25 6.11 8.33
C THR A 269 -3.97 5.30 8.08
N ALA A 270 -3.89 4.64 6.94
CA ALA A 270 -2.72 3.84 6.58
C ALA A 270 -1.46 4.70 6.36
N ILE A 271 -1.60 5.85 5.69
CA ILE A 271 -0.49 6.81 5.49
C ILE A 271 0.00 7.36 6.84
N ALA A 272 -0.92 7.71 7.74
CA ALA A 272 -0.54 8.18 9.07
C ALA A 272 0.15 7.09 9.90
N ASP A 273 -0.29 5.83 9.77
CA ASP A 273 0.34 4.69 10.43
C ASP A 273 1.76 4.41 9.91
N VAL A 274 2.04 4.63 8.61
CA VAL A 274 3.40 4.56 8.05
C VAL A 274 4.37 5.48 8.79
N LEU A 275 3.94 6.71 9.12
CA LEU A 275 4.79 7.66 9.85
C LEU A 275 5.05 7.20 11.30
N ILE A 276 4.05 6.64 11.98
CA ILE A 276 4.20 6.05 13.32
C ILE A 276 5.17 4.87 13.26
N LYS A 277 5.02 3.99 12.26
CA LYS A 277 5.90 2.84 12.09
C LYS A 277 7.33 3.20 11.75
N MET A 278 7.53 4.33 11.06
CA MET A 278 8.88 4.84 10.85
C MET A 278 9.53 5.29 12.18
N ASP A 279 8.78 5.97 13.05
CA ASP A 279 9.25 6.33 14.39
C ASP A 279 9.54 5.08 15.26
N GLU A 280 8.66 4.07 15.21
CA GLU A 280 8.87 2.79 15.88
C GLU A 280 10.14 2.07 15.36
N TYR A 281 10.35 2.07 14.03
CA TYR A 281 11.54 1.50 13.42
C TYR A 281 12.82 2.18 13.93
N LEU A 282 12.84 3.50 14.03
CA LEU A 282 14.00 4.23 14.55
C LEU A 282 14.34 3.87 16.01
N LYS A 283 13.32 3.60 16.82
CA LYS A 283 13.45 3.24 18.25
C LYS A 283 13.84 1.77 18.46
N THR A 284 13.33 0.87 17.61
CA THR A 284 13.39 -0.58 17.85
C THR A 284 14.25 -1.35 16.85
N GLY A 285 14.53 -0.76 15.69
CA GLY A 285 15.16 -1.44 14.56
C GLY A 285 14.24 -2.44 13.83
N LYS A 286 12.98 -2.57 14.24
CA LYS A 286 12.03 -3.50 13.60
C LYS A 286 11.46 -2.89 12.33
N GLU A 287 11.86 -3.44 11.16
CA GLU A 287 11.31 -3.02 9.87
C GLU A 287 9.80 -3.29 9.78
N PHE A 288 9.07 -2.34 9.20
CA PHE A 288 7.67 -2.54 8.81
C PHE A 288 7.54 -2.80 7.30
N TYR A 289 8.31 -2.08 6.47
CA TYR A 289 8.42 -2.33 5.04
C TYR A 289 9.81 -1.95 4.51
N GLY A 290 10.77 -2.86 4.68
CA GLY A 290 12.17 -2.63 4.33
C GLY A 290 12.42 -2.52 2.83
N PHE A 291 13.47 -1.80 2.44
CA PHE A 291 13.84 -1.53 1.06
C PHE A 291 13.97 -2.79 0.19
N LYS A 292 14.59 -3.86 0.72
CA LYS A 292 14.72 -5.13 -0.02
C LYS A 292 13.39 -5.78 -0.36
N LYS A 293 12.42 -5.67 0.54
CA LYS A 293 11.07 -6.20 0.32
C LYS A 293 10.39 -5.45 -0.82
N ALA A 294 10.43 -4.12 -0.80
CA ALA A 294 9.86 -3.30 -1.85
C ALA A 294 10.52 -3.51 -3.22
N LEU A 295 11.85 -3.71 -3.26
CA LEU A 295 12.55 -4.07 -4.50
C LEU A 295 12.07 -5.42 -5.07
N ARG A 296 11.77 -6.39 -4.19
CA ARG A 296 11.22 -7.69 -4.62
C ARG A 296 9.81 -7.56 -5.20
N ASP A 297 8.97 -6.67 -4.66
CA ASP A 297 7.64 -6.40 -5.20
C ASP A 297 7.73 -5.87 -6.64
N VAL A 298 8.60 -4.90 -6.87
CA VAL A 298 8.85 -4.37 -8.22
C VAL A 298 9.40 -5.46 -9.14
N PHE A 299 10.38 -6.23 -8.67
CA PHE A 299 10.95 -7.33 -9.43
C PHE A 299 9.93 -8.42 -9.79
N LEU A 300 9.00 -8.72 -8.89
CA LEU A 300 7.97 -9.72 -9.11
C LEU A 300 6.91 -9.23 -10.10
N TYR A 301 6.60 -7.94 -10.08
CA TYR A 301 5.61 -7.36 -10.99
C TYR A 301 6.18 -7.16 -12.40
N CYS A 302 7.39 -6.58 -12.54
CA CYS A 302 8.02 -6.29 -13.83
C CYS A 302 8.62 -7.54 -14.50
#